data_c40a3770e9f6a697020d8e7c57530f0c
#
_entry.id   c40a3770e9f6a697020d8e7c57530f0c
#
_cell.length_a   1.000
_cell.length_b   1.000
_cell.length_c   1.000
_cell.angle_alpha   90.00
_cell.angle_beta   90.00
_cell.angle_gamma   90.00
#
_symmetry.space_group_name_H-M   'P 1'
#
loop_
_entity.id
_entity.type
_entity.pdbx_description
1 polymer ?
#
loop_
_entity_poly.entity_id
_entity_poly.type
_entity_poly.pdbx_seq_one_letter_code
_entity_poly.pdbx_strand_id
1 'polypeptide(L)'
;VTNTSTVSQNADAPILTHRQILFIIFGLMAGMFLSSLDQTIVGTSMRTIADDLHGLSIQAWVTTAYLITSTIATPIYGKLSDLFGRRPLFIIAISIFLIGSLAAGFAQDMYMLAGFRALQGLGAGGLMALPLAIMGDILAPRERAKYQGYFLAVFATSSVIGPLIGGLFAGADQILFVDGWRWVFLVNLPIGVGALALVLRYLHVPHTRHSVRIDWWGAASVIIALVPLLIVAEQGREWGWGSLGAIACYTIGALGIAAFIITEKLMGDAALIPLKLFKSSTFSMATVLGVLVGFGMFGAMMTIPLYLQLVNGATPTESGFLMLPMILGLMISSITSGQIISRTGRYKIFPIIGTGLMAAGFFWFTFASADKPVIFMMGGMLLVGLGLGQIMQTLTLASQNSVGPRDIGVATSSSTFFRQIGGTAGVAILFSVLFSRIPDTIAAAFQDKDNLAGLAAAAQDPEVLADPKNAKILELLQNGQNGGGASLGDSLNGDTSFLNSADPRLAAPFLEGFANATVTIYWVSLAVVLVAFLLSFFLKATPLRQKSAIEEAASDKKDADERELATSLDAQHAADLAGALVEAGTGSIELPEDTLRTPKPRNKR
;
A
#
# COMPACT_ATOMS: atom_id res chain seq x y z
N VAL A 1 -45.43 -49.00 -0.80
CA VAL A 1 -44.64 -48.41 -1.87
C VAL A 1 -43.81 -47.33 -1.20
N THR A 2 -42.62 -47.72 -0.81
CA THR A 2 -41.62 -46.85 -0.15
C THR A 2 -40.97 -45.95 -1.19
N ASN A 3 -41.29 -44.68 -1.14
CA ASN A 3 -40.58 -43.61 -1.88
C ASN A 3 -39.34 -43.23 -1.09
N THR A 4 -38.23 -43.88 -1.35
CA THR A 4 -36.90 -43.41 -0.96
C THR A 4 -36.54 -42.22 -1.84
N SER A 5 -36.84 -41.02 -1.36
CA SER A 5 -36.29 -39.77 -1.90
C SER A 5 -34.75 -39.82 -1.77
N THR A 6 -34.12 -39.97 -2.92
CA THR A 6 -32.69 -39.79 -3.09
C THR A 6 -32.25 -38.43 -2.51
N VAL A 7 -31.67 -38.46 -1.32
CA VAL A 7 -30.93 -37.34 -0.78
C VAL A 7 -29.79 -37.04 -1.76
N SER A 8 -29.93 -35.93 -2.44
CA SER A 8 -28.95 -35.39 -3.39
C SER A 8 -27.59 -35.26 -2.69
N GLN A 9 -26.66 -36.12 -3.06
CA GLN A 9 -25.23 -36.00 -2.78
C GLN A 9 -24.65 -34.81 -3.58
N ASN A 10 -24.93 -33.59 -3.16
CA ASN A 10 -24.30 -32.41 -3.71
C ASN A 10 -23.75 -31.54 -2.56
N ALA A 11 -22.93 -32.10 -1.68
CA ALA A 11 -22.30 -31.43 -0.56
C ALA A 11 -20.76 -31.41 -0.64
N ASP A 12 -20.16 -31.61 -1.80
CA ASP A 12 -18.76 -31.28 -2.03
C ASP A 12 -18.70 -29.96 -2.80
N ALA A 13 -18.65 -28.84 -2.06
CA ALA A 13 -18.17 -27.59 -2.65
C ALA A 13 -16.80 -27.90 -3.27
N PRO A 14 -16.54 -27.60 -4.57
CA PRO A 14 -15.33 -28.03 -5.23
C PRO A 14 -14.16 -27.43 -4.51
N ILE A 15 -13.40 -28.23 -3.77
CA ILE A 15 -12.11 -27.88 -3.23
C ILE A 15 -11.28 -27.49 -4.45
N LEU A 16 -10.89 -26.20 -4.51
CA LEU A 16 -10.08 -25.68 -5.60
C LEU A 16 -8.83 -26.55 -5.74
N THR A 17 -8.59 -27.10 -6.92
CA THR A 17 -7.38 -27.87 -7.17
C THR A 17 -6.15 -26.97 -7.07
N HIS A 18 -5.01 -27.50 -6.69
CA HIS A 18 -3.76 -26.75 -6.58
C HIS A 18 -3.43 -25.98 -7.88
N ARG A 19 -3.72 -26.55 -9.04
CA ARG A 19 -3.57 -25.86 -10.34
C ARG A 19 -4.49 -24.64 -10.46
N GLN A 20 -5.75 -24.75 -10.06
CA GLN A 20 -6.69 -23.62 -10.08
C GLN A 20 -6.23 -22.50 -9.14
N ILE A 21 -5.77 -22.84 -7.94
CA ILE A 21 -5.20 -21.88 -6.99
C ILE A 21 -4.03 -21.14 -7.61
N LEU A 22 -3.09 -21.83 -8.27
CA LEU A 22 -1.94 -21.21 -8.93
C LEU A 22 -2.36 -20.24 -10.05
N PHE A 23 -3.32 -20.62 -10.91
CA PHE A 23 -3.81 -19.72 -11.96
C PHE A 23 -4.55 -18.49 -11.41
N ILE A 24 -5.33 -18.66 -10.34
CA ILE A 24 -5.96 -17.54 -9.63
C ILE A 24 -4.88 -16.59 -9.09
N ILE A 25 -3.92 -17.11 -8.35
CA ILE A 25 -2.82 -16.32 -7.78
C ILE A 25 -2.06 -15.59 -8.88
N PHE A 26 -1.78 -16.25 -10.01
CA PHE A 26 -1.08 -15.61 -11.12
C PHE A 26 -1.89 -14.45 -11.72
N GLY A 27 -3.21 -14.61 -11.88
CA GLY A 27 -4.09 -13.53 -12.32
C GLY A 27 -4.15 -12.36 -11.34
N LEU A 28 -4.16 -12.65 -10.03
CA LEU A 28 -4.12 -11.64 -8.97
C LEU A 28 -2.79 -10.89 -8.95
N MET A 29 -1.68 -11.63 -9.07
CA MET A 29 -0.33 -11.05 -9.17
C MET A 29 -0.18 -10.16 -10.40
N ALA A 30 -0.73 -10.57 -11.55
CA ALA A 30 -0.72 -9.75 -12.76
C ALA A 30 -1.50 -8.43 -12.58
N GLY A 31 -2.64 -8.44 -11.87
CA GLY A 31 -3.37 -7.23 -11.52
C GLY A 31 -2.58 -6.29 -10.58
N MET A 32 -1.91 -6.83 -9.56
CA MET A 32 -1.03 -6.04 -8.69
C MET A 32 0.20 -5.51 -9.44
N PHE A 33 0.80 -6.33 -10.29
CA PHE A 33 1.92 -5.92 -11.14
C PHE A 33 1.54 -4.73 -12.02
N LEU A 34 0.37 -4.81 -12.65
CA LEU A 34 -0.17 -3.76 -13.51
C LEU A 34 -0.26 -2.42 -12.76
N SER A 35 -0.88 -2.40 -11.59
CA SER A 35 -1.03 -1.17 -10.79
C SER A 35 0.31 -0.64 -10.26
N SER A 36 1.21 -1.52 -9.83
CA SER A 36 2.52 -1.14 -9.31
C SER A 36 3.47 -0.66 -10.42
N LEU A 37 3.45 -1.33 -11.57
CA LEU A 37 4.24 -0.98 -12.74
C LEU A 37 3.84 0.40 -13.27
N ASP A 38 2.53 0.64 -13.43
CA ASP A 38 1.99 1.92 -13.88
C ASP A 38 2.47 3.09 -13.01
N GLN A 39 2.43 2.93 -11.69
CA GLN A 39 2.87 3.97 -10.75
C GLN A 39 4.36 4.31 -10.93
N THR A 40 5.20 3.32 -11.17
CA THR A 40 6.66 3.51 -11.31
C THR A 40 7.05 4.01 -12.71
N ILE A 41 6.40 3.52 -13.76
CA ILE A 41 6.63 3.99 -15.14
C ILE A 41 6.25 5.47 -15.29
N VAL A 42 5.07 5.85 -14.79
CA VAL A 42 4.58 7.24 -14.87
C VAL A 42 5.50 8.18 -14.10
N GLY A 43 5.95 7.76 -12.89
CA GLY A 43 6.87 8.57 -12.09
C GLY A 43 8.17 8.92 -12.80
N THR A 44 8.75 7.99 -13.55
CA THR A 44 10.00 8.21 -14.32
C THR A 44 9.80 9.02 -15.60
N SER A 45 8.62 8.94 -16.21
CA SER A 45 8.30 9.61 -17.49
C SER A 45 7.65 10.98 -17.29
N MET A 46 7.35 11.37 -16.03
CA MET A 46 6.51 12.53 -15.73
C MET A 46 7.05 13.83 -16.31
N ARG A 47 8.36 14.03 -16.31
CA ARG A 47 8.98 15.24 -16.86
C ARG A 47 8.72 15.35 -18.35
N THR A 48 9.00 14.30 -19.12
CA THR A 48 8.75 14.28 -20.57
C THR A 48 7.26 14.52 -20.89
N ILE A 49 6.35 13.92 -20.11
CA ILE A 49 4.92 14.13 -20.25
C ILE A 49 4.53 15.59 -19.97
N ALA A 50 5.10 16.18 -18.92
CA ALA A 50 4.82 17.55 -18.53
C ALA A 50 5.38 18.57 -19.53
N ASP A 51 6.53 18.28 -20.15
CA ASP A 51 7.13 19.10 -21.18
C ASP A 51 6.26 19.07 -22.46
N ASP A 52 5.80 17.89 -22.90
CA ASP A 52 4.97 17.73 -24.11
C ASP A 52 3.57 18.34 -23.93
N LEU A 53 2.95 18.18 -22.78
CA LEU A 53 1.64 18.74 -22.45
C LEU A 53 1.69 20.18 -21.89
N HIS A 54 2.85 20.82 -21.91
CA HIS A 54 3.07 22.22 -21.48
C HIS A 54 2.52 22.53 -20.07
N GLY A 55 2.71 21.63 -19.10
CA GLY A 55 2.10 21.73 -17.77
C GLY A 55 2.98 21.31 -16.60
N LEU A 56 4.25 21.75 -16.57
CA LEU A 56 5.22 21.44 -15.49
C LEU A 56 4.67 21.79 -14.09
N SER A 57 3.96 22.90 -13.95
CA SER A 57 3.38 23.32 -12.65
C SER A 57 2.27 22.40 -12.14
N ILE A 58 1.68 21.59 -13.00
CA ILE A 58 0.53 20.72 -12.69
C ILE A 58 0.95 19.25 -12.58
N GLN A 59 2.20 18.93 -12.89
CA GLN A 59 2.70 17.53 -12.93
C GLN A 59 2.44 16.76 -11.62
N ALA A 60 2.54 17.43 -10.48
CA ALA A 60 2.27 16.82 -9.17
C ALA A 60 0.84 16.27 -9.08
N TRP A 61 -0.15 17.00 -9.62
CA TRP A 61 -1.55 16.60 -9.60
C TRP A 61 -1.84 15.30 -10.34
N VAL A 62 -1.07 14.97 -11.37
CA VAL A 62 -1.22 13.71 -12.12
C VAL A 62 -0.95 12.49 -11.23
N THR A 63 0.06 12.58 -10.38
CA THR A 63 0.40 11.52 -9.42
C THR A 63 -0.52 11.55 -8.21
N THR A 64 -0.77 12.74 -7.67
CA THR A 64 -1.59 12.95 -6.46
C THR A 64 -3.03 12.51 -6.67
N ALA A 65 -3.65 12.85 -7.81
CA ALA A 65 -5.01 12.42 -8.14
C ALA A 65 -5.15 10.89 -8.14
N TYR A 66 -4.19 10.18 -8.71
CA TYR A 66 -4.15 8.72 -8.68
C TYR A 66 -4.01 8.17 -7.26
N LEU A 67 -3.08 8.70 -6.46
CA LEU A 67 -2.84 8.24 -5.09
C LEU A 67 -4.05 8.48 -4.18
N ILE A 68 -4.66 9.65 -4.27
CA ILE A 68 -5.87 9.99 -3.50
C ILE A 68 -7.00 9.01 -3.82
N THR A 69 -7.33 8.86 -5.10
CA THR A 69 -8.44 7.99 -5.50
C THR A 69 -8.19 6.53 -5.22
N SER A 70 -6.94 6.03 -5.38
CA SER A 70 -6.60 4.65 -5.06
C SER A 70 -6.67 4.37 -3.55
N THR A 71 -6.22 5.31 -2.73
CA THR A 71 -6.28 5.19 -1.26
C THR A 71 -7.73 5.11 -0.78
N ILE A 72 -8.59 5.99 -1.28
CA ILE A 72 -10.01 6.03 -0.93
C ILE A 72 -10.76 4.79 -1.44
N ALA A 73 -10.45 4.35 -2.67
CA ALA A 73 -11.10 3.19 -3.27
C ALA A 73 -10.77 1.88 -2.53
N THR A 74 -9.60 1.77 -1.91
CA THR A 74 -9.11 0.56 -1.22
C THR A 74 -10.11 0.01 -0.20
N PRO A 75 -10.59 0.73 0.83
CA PRO A 75 -11.57 0.22 1.79
C PRO A 75 -12.94 -0.03 1.17
N ILE A 76 -13.33 0.78 0.17
CA ILE A 76 -14.60 0.62 -0.54
C ILE A 76 -14.63 -0.72 -1.28
N TYR A 77 -13.58 -1.05 -2.05
CA TYR A 77 -13.48 -2.37 -2.70
C TYR A 77 -13.47 -3.51 -1.70
N GLY A 78 -12.79 -3.36 -0.56
CA GLY A 78 -12.80 -4.37 0.49
C GLY A 78 -14.21 -4.71 0.92
N LYS A 79 -14.99 -3.71 1.35
CA LYS A 79 -16.37 -3.88 1.79
C LYS A 79 -17.30 -4.37 0.68
N LEU A 80 -17.27 -3.73 -0.48
CA LEU A 80 -18.12 -4.12 -1.60
C LEU A 80 -17.84 -5.56 -2.06
N SER A 81 -16.58 -6.00 -2.01
CA SER A 81 -16.22 -7.36 -2.39
C SER A 81 -16.70 -8.43 -1.41
N ASP A 82 -16.85 -8.06 -0.12
CA ASP A 82 -17.48 -8.94 0.87
C ASP A 82 -18.99 -9.06 0.65
N LEU A 83 -19.64 -8.03 0.08
CA LEU A 83 -21.08 -8.00 -0.18
C LEU A 83 -21.48 -8.64 -1.52
N PHE A 84 -20.79 -8.26 -2.60
CA PHE A 84 -21.14 -8.62 -3.97
C PHE A 84 -20.29 -9.78 -4.54
N GLY A 85 -19.28 -10.21 -3.80
CA GLY A 85 -18.33 -11.22 -4.20
C GLY A 85 -17.04 -10.67 -4.79
N ARG A 86 -15.96 -11.44 -4.68
CA ARG A 86 -14.60 -11.03 -5.07
C ARG A 86 -14.45 -10.85 -6.58
N ARG A 87 -14.99 -11.81 -7.35
CA ARG A 87 -14.82 -11.86 -8.82
C ARG A 87 -15.35 -10.62 -9.53
N PRO A 88 -16.63 -10.21 -9.36
CA PRO A 88 -17.14 -9.04 -10.07
C PRO A 88 -16.41 -7.77 -9.72
N LEU A 89 -16.06 -7.57 -8.45
CA LEU A 89 -15.34 -6.36 -8.02
C LEU A 89 -13.91 -6.30 -8.57
N PHE A 90 -13.22 -7.44 -8.68
CA PHE A 90 -11.89 -7.48 -9.26
C PHE A 90 -11.92 -7.22 -10.78
N ILE A 91 -12.94 -7.77 -11.48
CA ILE A 91 -13.19 -7.47 -12.90
C ILE A 91 -13.45 -5.98 -13.11
N ILE A 92 -14.32 -5.38 -12.28
CA ILE A 92 -14.62 -3.93 -12.32
C ILE A 92 -13.34 -3.11 -12.08
N ALA A 93 -12.53 -3.48 -11.09
CA ALA A 93 -11.28 -2.79 -10.79
C ALA A 93 -10.30 -2.80 -11.97
N ILE A 94 -10.06 -3.98 -12.59
CA ILE A 94 -9.21 -4.07 -13.79
C ILE A 94 -9.81 -3.24 -14.93
N SER A 95 -11.12 -3.33 -15.16
CA SER A 95 -11.77 -2.63 -16.26
C SER A 95 -11.68 -1.11 -16.10
N ILE A 96 -11.96 -0.57 -14.92
CA ILE A 96 -11.81 0.86 -14.62
C ILE A 96 -10.35 1.30 -14.81
N PHE A 97 -9.40 0.50 -14.33
CA PHE A 97 -7.99 0.78 -14.50
C PHE A 97 -7.58 0.85 -15.96
N LEU A 98 -8.00 -0.11 -16.80
CA LEU A 98 -7.70 -0.15 -18.23
C LEU A 98 -8.36 1.00 -19.01
N ILE A 99 -9.62 1.32 -18.68
CA ILE A 99 -10.31 2.46 -19.30
C ILE A 99 -9.59 3.77 -18.95
N GLY A 100 -9.22 3.95 -17.67
CA GLY A 100 -8.46 5.12 -17.23
C GLY A 100 -7.09 5.21 -17.92
N SER A 101 -6.39 4.07 -18.06
CA SER A 101 -5.09 3.98 -18.73
C SER A 101 -5.20 4.30 -20.22
N LEU A 102 -6.19 3.73 -20.90
CA LEU A 102 -6.46 4.04 -22.31
C LEU A 102 -6.75 5.52 -22.50
N ALA A 103 -7.63 6.09 -21.66
CA ALA A 103 -7.97 7.51 -21.71
C ALA A 103 -6.75 8.40 -21.46
N ALA A 104 -5.88 8.05 -20.49
CA ALA A 104 -4.65 8.77 -20.20
C ALA A 104 -3.67 8.79 -21.40
N GLY A 105 -3.62 7.70 -22.19
CA GLY A 105 -2.86 7.64 -23.44
C GLY A 105 -3.34 8.63 -24.52
N PHE A 106 -4.57 9.15 -24.41
CA PHE A 106 -5.14 10.14 -25.33
C PHE A 106 -5.27 11.55 -24.72
N ALA A 107 -4.69 11.79 -23.56
CA ALA A 107 -4.71 13.11 -22.93
C ALA A 107 -4.03 14.17 -23.82
N GLN A 108 -4.64 15.36 -23.86
CA GLN A 108 -4.18 16.51 -24.66
C GLN A 108 -3.64 17.64 -23.79
N ASP A 109 -3.92 17.61 -22.49
CA ASP A 109 -3.40 18.54 -21.49
C ASP A 109 -3.24 17.85 -20.14
N MET A 110 -2.52 18.50 -19.21
CA MET A 110 -2.22 17.95 -17.89
C MET A 110 -3.43 17.82 -16.96
N TYR A 111 -4.45 18.67 -17.09
CA TYR A 111 -5.68 18.56 -16.29
C TYR A 111 -6.50 17.35 -16.71
N MET A 112 -6.61 17.14 -18.03
CA MET A 112 -7.25 15.95 -18.60
C MET A 112 -6.53 14.69 -18.17
N LEU A 113 -5.18 14.69 -18.21
CA LEU A 113 -4.37 13.59 -17.72
C LEU A 113 -4.61 13.33 -16.23
N ALA A 114 -4.62 14.36 -15.38
CA ALA A 114 -4.89 14.22 -13.95
C ALA A 114 -6.30 13.63 -13.70
N GLY A 115 -7.31 14.05 -14.46
CA GLY A 115 -8.67 13.47 -14.40
C GLY A 115 -8.70 11.98 -14.75
N PHE A 116 -8.00 11.57 -15.83
CA PHE A 116 -7.91 10.16 -16.22
C PHE A 116 -7.08 9.34 -15.23
N ARG A 117 -6.06 9.93 -14.62
CA ARG A 117 -5.30 9.32 -13.53
C ARG A 117 -6.16 9.12 -12.27
N ALA A 118 -7.05 10.07 -11.95
CA ALA A 118 -8.02 9.87 -10.88
C ALA A 118 -8.94 8.67 -11.16
N LEU A 119 -9.44 8.54 -12.39
CA LEU A 119 -10.25 7.38 -12.81
C LEU A 119 -9.44 6.07 -12.71
N GLN A 120 -8.20 6.07 -13.19
CA GLN A 120 -7.31 4.92 -13.14
C GLN A 120 -7.00 4.52 -11.68
N GLY A 121 -6.80 5.51 -10.79
CA GLY A 121 -6.60 5.30 -9.36
C GLY A 121 -7.76 4.59 -8.67
N LEU A 122 -9.02 4.88 -9.07
CA LEU A 122 -10.17 4.13 -8.57
C LEU A 122 -10.04 2.62 -8.86
N GLY A 123 -9.56 2.24 -10.03
CA GLY A 123 -9.28 0.83 -10.35
C GLY A 123 -8.11 0.27 -9.55
N ALA A 124 -7.04 1.05 -9.41
CA ALA A 124 -5.81 0.67 -8.72
C ALA A 124 -6.04 0.29 -7.25
N GLY A 125 -6.92 1.02 -6.54
CA GLY A 125 -7.29 0.69 -5.15
C GLY A 125 -7.83 -0.74 -5.01
N GLY A 126 -8.66 -1.17 -5.96
CA GLY A 126 -9.15 -2.56 -6.02
C GLY A 126 -8.05 -3.56 -6.36
N LEU A 127 -7.17 -3.22 -7.32
CA LEU A 127 -6.05 -4.09 -7.73
C LEU A 127 -5.02 -4.32 -6.62
N MET A 128 -4.91 -3.40 -5.66
CA MET A 128 -4.00 -3.54 -4.51
C MET A 128 -4.63 -4.29 -3.32
N ALA A 129 -5.92 -4.09 -3.06
CA ALA A 129 -6.59 -4.65 -1.89
C ALA A 129 -7.17 -6.06 -2.13
N LEU A 130 -7.86 -6.24 -3.27
CA LEU A 130 -8.60 -7.48 -3.54
C LEU A 130 -7.73 -8.73 -3.68
N PRO A 131 -6.53 -8.70 -4.29
CA PRO A 131 -5.68 -9.88 -4.37
C PRO A 131 -5.35 -10.48 -3.01
N LEU A 132 -5.02 -9.64 -2.02
CA LEU A 132 -4.73 -10.08 -0.66
C LEU A 132 -5.97 -10.60 0.06
N ALA A 133 -7.14 -9.99 -0.19
CA ALA A 133 -8.42 -10.44 0.34
C ALA A 133 -8.83 -11.79 -0.26
N ILE A 134 -8.77 -11.93 -1.59
CA ILE A 134 -9.09 -13.18 -2.31
C ILE A 134 -8.16 -14.31 -1.84
N MET A 135 -6.87 -14.04 -1.72
CA MET A 135 -5.92 -15.02 -1.17
C MET A 135 -6.31 -15.42 0.26
N GLY A 136 -6.86 -14.47 1.04
CA GLY A 136 -7.39 -14.69 2.37
C GLY A 136 -8.58 -15.65 2.41
N ASP A 137 -9.40 -15.66 1.38
CA ASP A 137 -10.56 -16.55 1.29
C ASP A 137 -10.17 -17.98 0.83
N ILE A 138 -9.27 -18.09 -0.16
CA ILE A 138 -8.95 -19.37 -0.82
C ILE A 138 -7.84 -20.18 -0.13
N LEU A 139 -7.01 -19.56 0.71
CA LEU A 139 -5.88 -20.21 1.36
C LEU A 139 -5.98 -20.17 2.89
N ALA A 140 -5.56 -21.26 3.54
CA ALA A 140 -5.35 -21.25 4.98
C ALA A 140 -4.22 -20.26 5.38
N PRO A 141 -4.27 -19.62 6.57
CA PRO A 141 -3.29 -18.64 6.98
C PRO A 141 -1.82 -19.07 6.88
N ARG A 142 -1.53 -20.36 7.11
CA ARG A 142 -0.18 -20.91 6.96
C ARG A 142 0.29 -20.94 5.51
N GLU A 143 -0.58 -21.35 4.59
CA GLU A 143 -0.27 -21.39 3.16
C GLU A 143 -0.18 -19.98 2.58
N ARG A 144 -1.05 -19.09 3.05
CA ARG A 144 -1.11 -17.67 2.68
C ARG A 144 0.23 -16.98 2.89
N ALA A 145 0.90 -17.24 4.02
CA ALA A 145 2.22 -16.68 4.33
C ALA A 145 3.27 -16.99 3.24
N LYS A 146 3.22 -18.17 2.63
CA LYS A 146 4.11 -18.54 1.53
C LYS A 146 3.86 -17.70 0.27
N TYR A 147 2.60 -17.49 -0.10
CA TYR A 147 2.25 -16.79 -1.33
C TYR A 147 2.36 -15.27 -1.20
N GLN A 148 2.16 -14.69 -0.01
CA GLN A 148 2.35 -13.26 0.22
C GLN A 148 3.76 -12.78 -0.13
N GLY A 149 4.77 -13.63 0.05
CA GLY A 149 6.13 -13.32 -0.37
C GLY A 149 6.25 -13.09 -1.88
N TYR A 150 5.53 -13.87 -2.69
CA TYR A 150 5.53 -13.68 -4.15
C TYR A 150 4.80 -12.40 -4.57
N PHE A 151 3.73 -12.00 -3.86
CA PHE A 151 3.07 -10.72 -4.13
C PHE A 151 4.01 -9.52 -3.87
N LEU A 152 4.82 -9.58 -2.80
CA LEU A 152 5.82 -8.55 -2.55
C LEU A 152 6.95 -8.57 -3.59
N ALA A 153 7.33 -9.76 -4.08
CA ALA A 153 8.29 -9.87 -5.17
C ALA A 153 7.79 -9.23 -6.47
N VAL A 154 6.50 -9.30 -6.76
CA VAL A 154 5.87 -8.61 -7.90
C VAL A 154 6.01 -7.10 -7.77
N PHE A 155 5.71 -6.54 -6.60
CA PHE A 155 5.88 -5.12 -6.33
C PHE A 155 7.35 -4.67 -6.50
N ALA A 156 8.27 -5.47 -5.97
CA ALA A 156 9.69 -5.23 -6.10
C ALA A 156 10.17 -5.28 -7.57
N THR A 157 9.69 -6.25 -8.34
CA THR A 157 10.02 -6.39 -9.76
C THR A 157 9.50 -5.20 -10.58
N SER A 158 8.29 -4.73 -10.32
CA SER A 158 7.73 -3.55 -10.99
C SER A 158 8.50 -2.27 -10.69
N SER A 159 9.07 -2.15 -9.48
CA SER A 159 9.89 -1.00 -9.10
C SER A 159 11.23 -0.93 -9.85
N VAL A 160 11.74 -2.05 -10.36
CA VAL A 160 12.95 -2.10 -11.21
C VAL A 160 12.59 -1.93 -12.68
N ILE A 161 11.59 -2.67 -13.14
CA ILE A 161 11.20 -2.68 -14.55
C ILE A 161 10.56 -1.33 -14.94
N GLY A 162 9.85 -0.68 -14.01
CA GLY A 162 9.16 0.58 -14.24
C GLY A 162 10.06 1.67 -14.79
N PRO A 163 11.13 2.07 -14.08
CA PRO A 163 12.07 3.08 -14.57
C PRO A 163 12.73 2.72 -15.90
N LEU A 164 13.03 1.44 -16.14
CA LEU A 164 13.63 0.99 -17.39
C LEU A 164 12.69 1.16 -18.58
N ILE A 165 11.46 0.66 -18.45
CA ILE A 165 10.44 0.77 -19.51
C ILE A 165 9.98 2.23 -19.66
N GLY A 166 9.80 2.96 -18.54
CA GLY A 166 9.43 4.37 -18.54
C GLY A 166 10.45 5.24 -19.24
N GLY A 167 11.74 5.03 -18.95
CA GLY A 167 12.83 5.74 -19.60
C GLY A 167 12.93 5.43 -21.09
N LEU A 168 12.71 4.16 -21.48
CA LEU A 168 12.71 3.75 -22.89
C LEU A 168 11.56 4.40 -23.67
N PHE A 169 10.37 4.43 -23.12
CA PHE A 169 9.21 5.05 -23.78
C PHE A 169 9.31 6.58 -23.79
N ALA A 170 9.69 7.19 -22.67
CA ALA A 170 9.83 8.64 -22.56
C ALA A 170 11.01 9.20 -23.37
N GLY A 171 12.05 8.38 -23.63
CA GLY A 171 13.19 8.75 -24.44
C GLY A 171 13.01 8.57 -25.95
N ALA A 172 11.91 7.97 -26.40
CA ALA A 172 11.59 7.79 -27.82
C ALA A 172 10.61 8.88 -28.28
N ASP A 173 10.94 9.60 -29.37
CA ASP A 173 10.04 10.61 -29.92
C ASP A 173 8.70 10.00 -30.34
N GLN A 174 8.75 8.91 -31.11
CA GLN A 174 7.56 8.17 -31.55
C GLN A 174 7.81 6.66 -31.61
N ILE A 175 6.78 5.89 -31.22
CA ILE A 175 6.74 4.44 -31.35
C ILE A 175 5.43 4.08 -32.06
N LEU A 176 5.48 3.40 -33.21
CA LEU A 176 4.31 3.01 -33.99
C LEU A 176 3.37 4.20 -34.29
N PHE A 177 3.92 5.35 -34.69
CA PHE A 177 3.21 6.59 -35.04
C PHE A 177 2.48 7.28 -33.85
N VAL A 178 2.80 6.88 -32.61
CA VAL A 178 2.26 7.47 -31.37
C VAL A 178 3.45 8.01 -30.56
N ASP A 179 3.29 9.16 -29.94
CA ASP A 179 4.32 9.77 -29.08
C ASP A 179 4.78 8.76 -28.04
N GLY A 180 6.08 8.68 -27.83
CA GLY A 180 6.70 7.61 -27.03
C GLY A 180 6.16 7.55 -25.61
N TRP A 181 5.95 8.70 -24.96
CA TRP A 181 5.39 8.77 -23.60
C TRP A 181 3.97 8.21 -23.46
N ARG A 182 3.15 8.22 -24.51
CA ARG A 182 1.78 7.66 -24.47
C ARG A 182 1.80 6.16 -24.26
N TRP A 183 2.86 5.49 -24.68
CA TRP A 183 3.07 4.05 -24.46
C TRP A 183 3.24 3.69 -22.98
N VAL A 184 3.60 4.66 -22.12
CA VAL A 184 3.61 4.50 -20.67
C VAL A 184 2.25 4.03 -20.15
N PHE A 185 1.17 4.52 -20.76
CA PHE A 185 -0.21 4.14 -20.43
C PHE A 185 -0.68 2.95 -21.28
N LEU A 186 -0.38 2.95 -22.58
CA LEU A 186 -0.86 1.91 -23.49
C LEU A 186 -0.29 0.52 -23.20
N VAL A 187 0.90 0.42 -22.61
CA VAL A 187 1.52 -0.86 -22.20
C VAL A 187 0.69 -1.60 -21.16
N ASN A 188 -0.12 -0.89 -20.40
CA ASN A 188 -1.03 -1.49 -19.41
C ASN A 188 -2.15 -2.32 -20.05
N LEU A 189 -2.54 -2.02 -21.30
CA LEU A 189 -3.65 -2.70 -21.96
C LEU A 189 -3.37 -4.19 -22.20
N PRO A 190 -2.28 -4.61 -22.89
CA PRO A 190 -2.03 -6.03 -23.11
C PRO A 190 -1.85 -6.81 -21.80
N ILE A 191 -1.19 -6.23 -20.79
CA ILE A 191 -0.99 -6.85 -19.48
C ILE A 191 -2.33 -7.01 -18.77
N GLY A 192 -3.14 -5.96 -18.74
CA GLY A 192 -4.43 -5.96 -18.06
C GLY A 192 -5.48 -6.83 -18.74
N VAL A 193 -5.51 -6.87 -20.08
CA VAL A 193 -6.38 -7.81 -20.82
C VAL A 193 -5.99 -9.25 -20.52
N GLY A 194 -4.68 -9.57 -20.46
CA GLY A 194 -4.18 -10.88 -20.03
C GLY A 194 -4.62 -11.24 -18.60
N ALA A 195 -4.45 -10.32 -17.65
CA ALA A 195 -4.90 -10.48 -16.27
C ALA A 195 -6.43 -10.69 -16.20
N LEU A 196 -7.20 -9.89 -16.94
CA LEU A 196 -8.66 -9.99 -17.01
C LEU A 196 -9.10 -11.35 -17.57
N ALA A 197 -8.46 -11.83 -18.63
CA ALA A 197 -8.75 -13.15 -19.23
C ALA A 197 -8.50 -14.29 -18.22
N LEU A 198 -7.38 -14.23 -17.47
CA LEU A 198 -7.09 -15.21 -16.41
C LEU A 198 -8.16 -15.19 -15.32
N VAL A 199 -8.55 -14.01 -14.86
CA VAL A 199 -9.57 -13.84 -13.83
C VAL A 199 -10.94 -14.32 -14.29
N LEU A 200 -11.35 -13.97 -15.50
CA LEU A 200 -12.61 -14.41 -16.09
C LEU A 200 -12.67 -15.94 -16.21
N ARG A 201 -11.55 -16.57 -16.53
CA ARG A 201 -11.48 -18.03 -16.75
C ARG A 201 -11.35 -18.84 -15.48
N TYR A 202 -10.58 -18.34 -14.48
CA TYR A 202 -10.19 -19.17 -13.33
C TYR A 202 -10.75 -18.69 -11.98
N LEU A 203 -11.05 -17.40 -11.80
CA LEU A 203 -11.54 -16.90 -10.52
C LEU A 203 -13.02 -17.23 -10.31
N HIS A 204 -13.29 -18.45 -9.81
CA HIS A 204 -14.62 -18.91 -9.43
C HIS A 204 -14.62 -19.21 -7.93
N VAL A 205 -14.80 -18.18 -7.12
CA VAL A 205 -14.90 -18.30 -5.66
C VAL A 205 -16.39 -18.34 -5.30
N PRO A 206 -16.87 -19.38 -4.62
CA PRO A 206 -18.24 -19.45 -4.12
C PRO A 206 -18.50 -18.24 -3.21
N HIS A 207 -19.62 -17.57 -3.44
CA HIS A 207 -20.02 -16.42 -2.64
C HIS A 207 -21.47 -16.57 -2.18
N THR A 208 -21.70 -16.50 -0.88
CA THR A 208 -23.04 -16.38 -0.31
C THR A 208 -23.41 -14.91 -0.23
N ARG A 209 -24.40 -14.49 -1.04
CA ARG A 209 -24.88 -13.11 -1.02
C ARG A 209 -25.52 -12.80 0.33
N HIS A 210 -25.07 -11.75 0.98
CA HIS A 210 -25.69 -11.22 2.18
C HIS A 210 -26.38 -9.92 1.83
N SER A 211 -27.66 -9.77 2.16
CA SER A 211 -28.39 -8.50 2.00
C SER A 211 -27.99 -7.54 3.11
N VAL A 212 -26.91 -6.84 2.95
CA VAL A 212 -26.43 -5.79 3.88
C VAL A 212 -26.56 -4.43 3.22
N ARG A 213 -26.92 -3.41 3.98
CA ARG A 213 -26.96 -2.03 3.49
C ARG A 213 -25.55 -1.55 3.18
N ILE A 214 -25.39 -0.84 2.05
CA ILE A 214 -24.11 -0.22 1.69
C ILE A 214 -23.98 1.07 2.50
N ASP A 215 -22.82 1.28 3.11
CA ASP A 215 -22.51 2.47 3.88
C ASP A 215 -22.01 3.61 2.95
N TRP A 216 -22.96 4.25 2.26
CA TRP A 216 -22.65 5.42 1.41
C TRP A 216 -22.17 6.62 2.20
N TRP A 217 -22.67 6.78 3.45
CA TRP A 217 -22.27 7.89 4.31
C TRP A 217 -20.87 7.70 4.86
N GLY A 218 -20.48 6.48 5.21
CA GLY A 218 -19.09 6.14 5.56
C GLY A 218 -18.15 6.40 4.39
N ALA A 219 -18.50 5.95 3.18
CA ALA A 219 -17.70 6.21 1.99
C ALA A 219 -17.56 7.71 1.68
N ALA A 220 -18.67 8.48 1.76
CA ALA A 220 -18.62 9.93 1.55
C ALA A 220 -17.78 10.65 2.62
N SER A 221 -17.94 10.27 3.88
CA SER A 221 -17.19 10.89 5.00
C SER A 221 -15.69 10.58 4.95
N VAL A 222 -15.28 9.38 4.50
CA VAL A 222 -13.86 9.06 4.24
C VAL A 222 -13.31 9.96 3.15
N ILE A 223 -14.06 10.20 2.07
CA ILE A 223 -13.63 11.11 0.99
C ILE A 223 -13.44 12.53 1.55
N ILE A 224 -14.44 13.05 2.28
CA ILE A 224 -14.39 14.37 2.89
C ILE A 224 -13.26 14.49 3.93
N ALA A 225 -12.94 13.41 4.64
CA ALA A 225 -11.84 13.37 5.58
C ALA A 225 -10.48 13.40 4.89
N LEU A 226 -10.28 12.53 3.90
CA LEU A 226 -8.94 12.26 3.36
C LEU A 226 -8.54 13.21 2.24
N VAL A 227 -9.45 13.57 1.33
CA VAL A 227 -9.11 14.42 0.17
C VAL A 227 -8.47 15.73 0.61
N PRO A 228 -9.07 16.53 1.52
CA PRO A 228 -8.45 17.78 1.96
C PRO A 228 -7.12 17.57 2.68
N LEU A 229 -7.02 16.53 3.52
CA LEU A 229 -5.79 16.24 4.26
C LEU A 229 -4.65 15.79 3.33
N LEU A 230 -4.96 15.02 2.29
CA LEU A 230 -3.98 14.60 1.30
C LEU A 230 -3.58 15.76 0.38
N ILE A 231 -4.53 16.63 0.01
CA ILE A 231 -4.25 17.85 -0.75
C ILE A 231 -3.32 18.77 0.03
N VAL A 232 -3.61 19.04 1.30
CA VAL A 232 -2.74 19.91 2.10
C VAL A 232 -1.39 19.27 2.40
N ALA A 233 -1.32 17.95 2.53
CA ALA A 233 -0.05 17.24 2.68
C ALA A 233 0.86 17.42 1.46
N GLU A 234 0.28 17.48 0.26
CA GLU A 234 0.99 17.68 -1.01
C GLU A 234 1.28 19.16 -1.28
N GLN A 235 0.26 20.02 -1.15
CA GLN A 235 0.31 21.43 -1.55
C GLN A 235 0.65 22.41 -0.42
N GLY A 236 0.66 21.94 0.82
CA GLY A 236 0.83 22.82 1.98
C GLY A 236 2.15 23.60 2.00
N ARG A 237 3.18 23.06 1.34
CA ARG A 237 4.46 23.76 1.16
C ARG A 237 4.30 24.95 0.21
N GLU A 238 3.61 24.79 -0.92
CA GLU A 238 3.43 25.85 -1.92
C GLU A 238 2.43 26.91 -1.43
N TRP A 239 1.34 26.50 -0.81
CA TRP A 239 0.32 27.40 -0.27
C TRP A 239 0.75 28.09 1.03
N GLY A 240 1.71 27.50 1.74
CA GLY A 240 2.02 27.80 3.15
C GLY A 240 1.11 27.02 4.10
N TRP A 241 1.72 26.31 5.04
CA TRP A 241 1.03 25.46 6.03
C TRP A 241 0.01 26.20 6.90
N GLY A 242 0.14 27.52 7.06
CA GLY A 242 -0.78 28.40 7.80
C GLY A 242 -1.74 29.20 6.91
N SER A 243 -1.77 28.96 5.60
CA SER A 243 -2.67 29.66 4.69
C SER A 243 -4.14 29.34 4.96
N LEU A 244 -5.04 30.23 4.53
CA LEU A 244 -6.48 30.02 4.68
C LEU A 244 -6.93 28.71 3.99
N GLY A 245 -6.33 28.36 2.84
CA GLY A 245 -6.57 27.11 2.12
C GLY A 245 -6.15 25.89 2.95
N ALA A 246 -4.94 25.93 3.57
CA ALA A 246 -4.47 24.84 4.42
C ALA A 246 -5.35 24.67 5.67
N ILE A 247 -5.71 25.78 6.35
CA ILE A 247 -6.59 25.77 7.52
C ILE A 247 -7.99 25.22 7.16
N ALA A 248 -8.53 25.61 6.01
CA ALA A 248 -9.80 25.08 5.51
C ALA A 248 -9.69 23.55 5.30
N CYS A 249 -8.62 23.07 4.65
CA CYS A 249 -8.38 21.64 4.46
C CYS A 249 -8.27 20.86 5.78
N TYR A 250 -7.54 21.39 6.77
CA TYR A 250 -7.47 20.78 8.12
C TYR A 250 -8.85 20.70 8.77
N THR A 251 -9.61 21.80 8.70
CA THR A 251 -10.95 21.88 9.31
C THR A 251 -11.92 20.90 8.66
N ILE A 252 -11.99 20.90 7.31
CA ILE A 252 -12.86 19.98 6.57
C ILE A 252 -12.43 18.53 6.83
N GLY A 253 -11.13 18.24 6.82
CA GLY A 253 -10.60 16.92 7.11
C GLY A 253 -10.94 16.44 8.53
N ALA A 254 -10.79 17.30 9.54
CA ALA A 254 -11.14 16.98 10.93
C ALA A 254 -12.64 16.72 11.09
N LEU A 255 -13.50 17.55 10.48
CA LEU A 255 -14.95 17.35 10.47
C LEU A 255 -15.32 16.05 9.71
N GLY A 256 -14.63 15.76 8.61
CA GLY A 256 -14.79 14.51 7.88
C GLY A 256 -14.44 13.27 8.71
N ILE A 257 -13.33 13.31 9.48
CA ILE A 257 -12.95 12.23 10.41
C ILE A 257 -14.02 12.06 11.50
N ALA A 258 -14.51 13.15 12.09
CA ALA A 258 -15.57 13.08 13.08
C ALA A 258 -16.86 12.48 12.50
N ALA A 259 -17.26 12.93 11.31
CA ALA A 259 -18.42 12.39 10.59
C ALA A 259 -18.23 10.90 10.29
N PHE A 260 -17.03 10.48 9.84
CA PHE A 260 -16.71 9.09 9.59
C PHE A 260 -16.88 8.22 10.84
N ILE A 261 -16.29 8.63 11.97
CA ILE A 261 -16.40 7.87 13.24
C ILE A 261 -17.86 7.76 13.68
N ILE A 262 -18.66 8.83 13.55
CA ILE A 262 -20.07 8.83 13.89
C ILE A 262 -20.85 7.86 12.98
N THR A 263 -20.61 7.93 11.67
CA THR A 263 -21.29 7.07 10.69
C THR A 263 -20.96 5.60 10.90
N GLU A 264 -19.67 5.26 11.10
CA GLU A 264 -19.22 3.89 11.39
C GLU A 264 -19.86 3.33 12.66
N LYS A 265 -20.02 4.17 13.69
CA LYS A 265 -20.70 3.79 14.92
C LYS A 265 -22.19 3.54 14.71
N LEU A 266 -22.85 4.34 13.90
CA LEU A 266 -24.28 4.20 13.59
C LEU A 266 -24.57 3.01 12.68
N MET A 267 -23.71 2.74 11.71
CA MET A 267 -23.86 1.64 10.75
C MET A 267 -23.47 0.27 11.33
N GLY A 268 -22.66 0.21 12.35
CA GLY A 268 -22.29 -1.02 13.07
C GLY A 268 -21.65 -2.07 12.15
N ASP A 269 -22.31 -3.22 11.94
CA ASP A 269 -21.78 -4.30 11.07
C ASP A 269 -21.86 -3.97 9.57
N ALA A 270 -22.74 -3.06 9.17
CA ALA A 270 -22.85 -2.58 7.81
C ALA A 270 -21.77 -1.51 7.47
N ALA A 271 -21.06 -0.98 8.46
CA ALA A 271 -20.04 0.04 8.35
C ALA A 271 -18.93 -0.31 7.34
N LEU A 272 -18.31 0.71 6.74
CA LEU A 272 -17.21 0.55 5.78
C LEU A 272 -15.98 -0.07 6.45
N ILE A 273 -15.62 0.45 7.64
CA ILE A 273 -14.56 -0.08 8.51
C ILE A 273 -15.16 -0.31 9.91
N PRO A 274 -15.84 -1.45 10.16
CA PRO A 274 -16.52 -1.68 11.40
C PRO A 274 -15.64 -1.48 12.63
N LEU A 275 -16.06 -0.61 13.55
CA LEU A 275 -15.30 -0.32 14.77
C LEU A 275 -15.09 -1.56 15.67
N LYS A 276 -15.90 -2.62 15.46
CA LYS A 276 -15.71 -3.91 16.14
C LYS A 276 -14.34 -4.54 15.87
N LEU A 277 -13.72 -4.28 14.70
CA LEU A 277 -12.41 -4.79 14.37
C LEU A 277 -11.33 -4.29 15.35
N PHE A 278 -11.45 -3.05 15.77
CA PHE A 278 -10.53 -2.43 16.73
C PHE A 278 -10.68 -2.93 18.17
N LYS A 279 -11.72 -3.71 18.48
CA LYS A 279 -11.82 -4.43 19.76
C LYS A 279 -10.79 -5.56 19.84
N SER A 280 -10.33 -6.08 18.70
CA SER A 280 -9.20 -7.01 18.66
C SER A 280 -7.89 -6.26 18.89
N SER A 281 -7.21 -6.55 20.00
CA SER A 281 -5.90 -5.98 20.31
C SER A 281 -4.86 -6.27 19.22
N THR A 282 -4.95 -7.44 18.58
CA THR A 282 -4.06 -7.83 17.48
C THR A 282 -4.31 -6.98 16.24
N PHE A 283 -5.59 -6.76 15.86
CA PHE A 283 -5.94 -5.92 14.71
C PHE A 283 -5.51 -4.47 14.95
N SER A 284 -5.86 -3.90 16.11
CA SER A 284 -5.50 -2.51 16.45
C SER A 284 -3.98 -2.30 16.44
N MET A 285 -3.22 -3.21 17.04
CA MET A 285 -1.76 -3.12 17.07
C MET A 285 -1.16 -3.28 15.66
N ALA A 286 -1.67 -4.24 14.85
CA ALA A 286 -1.23 -4.42 13.48
C ALA A 286 -1.53 -3.19 12.61
N THR A 287 -2.66 -2.51 12.84
CA THR A 287 -3.03 -1.27 12.16
C THR A 287 -2.08 -0.12 12.54
N VAL A 288 -1.82 0.09 13.83
CA VAL A 288 -0.88 1.13 14.29
C VAL A 288 0.53 0.87 13.74
N LEU A 289 1.01 -0.36 13.83
CA LEU A 289 2.29 -0.74 13.24
C LEU A 289 2.28 -0.53 11.72
N GLY A 290 1.16 -0.82 11.06
CA GLY A 290 0.97 -0.57 9.62
C GLY A 290 1.16 0.90 9.24
N VAL A 291 0.60 1.83 10.01
CA VAL A 291 0.78 3.29 9.82
C VAL A 291 2.25 3.68 9.98
N LEU A 292 2.89 3.28 11.08
CA LEU A 292 4.29 3.65 11.36
C LEU A 292 5.27 3.04 10.35
N VAL A 293 5.06 1.78 9.97
CA VAL A 293 5.87 1.11 8.94
C VAL A 293 5.60 1.71 7.57
N GLY A 294 4.35 2.09 7.27
CA GLY A 294 4.00 2.81 6.05
C GLY A 294 4.76 4.13 5.93
N PHE A 295 4.81 4.90 7.02
CA PHE A 295 5.59 6.14 7.12
C PHE A 295 7.06 5.92 6.74
N GLY A 296 7.72 4.95 7.37
CA GLY A 296 9.13 4.66 7.10
C GLY A 296 9.35 4.08 5.70
N MET A 297 8.46 3.19 5.23
CA MET A 297 8.56 2.56 3.92
C MET A 297 8.52 3.57 2.77
N PHE A 298 7.46 4.38 2.72
CA PHE A 298 7.31 5.36 1.65
C PHE A 298 8.34 6.49 1.79
N GLY A 299 8.70 6.85 3.04
CA GLY A 299 9.81 7.74 3.32
C GLY A 299 11.10 7.25 2.66
N ALA A 300 11.51 6.01 2.93
CA ALA A 300 12.70 5.41 2.31
C ALA A 300 12.59 5.34 0.77
N MET A 301 11.46 4.88 0.25
CA MET A 301 11.26 4.70 -1.19
C MET A 301 11.35 6.01 -1.98
N MET A 302 11.01 7.14 -1.37
CA MET A 302 11.06 8.46 -2.03
C MET A 302 12.36 9.20 -1.77
N THR A 303 12.91 9.11 -0.55
CA THR A 303 14.08 9.92 -0.16
C THR A 303 15.41 9.30 -0.58
N ILE A 304 15.50 7.96 -0.64
CA ILE A 304 16.73 7.29 -1.06
C ILE A 304 17.07 7.56 -2.53
N PRO A 305 16.14 7.39 -3.51
CA PRO A 305 16.42 7.76 -4.90
C PRO A 305 16.79 9.23 -5.06
N LEU A 306 16.13 10.13 -4.31
CA LEU A 306 16.43 11.55 -4.33
C LEU A 306 17.87 11.82 -3.86
N TYR A 307 18.32 11.19 -2.77
CA TYR A 307 19.71 11.27 -2.30
C TYR A 307 20.70 10.76 -3.37
N LEU A 308 20.43 9.62 -3.99
CA LEU A 308 21.29 9.05 -5.03
C LEU A 308 21.41 9.97 -6.25
N GLN A 309 20.32 10.65 -6.61
CA GLN A 309 20.31 11.57 -7.75
C GLN A 309 20.96 12.91 -7.41
N LEU A 310 20.65 13.51 -6.26
CA LEU A 310 21.14 14.83 -5.87
C LEU A 310 22.58 14.80 -5.37
N VAL A 311 22.94 13.82 -4.53
CA VAL A 311 24.24 13.77 -3.86
C VAL A 311 25.25 12.94 -4.63
N ASN A 312 24.84 11.77 -5.13
CA ASN A 312 25.75 10.88 -5.86
C ASN A 312 25.73 11.09 -7.39
N GLY A 313 24.90 12.02 -7.89
CA GLY A 313 24.86 12.33 -9.33
C GLY A 313 24.26 11.23 -10.21
N ALA A 314 23.56 10.25 -9.64
CA ALA A 314 22.98 9.16 -10.38
C ALA A 314 21.83 9.65 -11.27
N THR A 315 21.75 9.16 -12.49
CA THR A 315 20.57 9.35 -13.33
C THR A 315 19.34 8.68 -12.71
N PRO A 316 18.12 9.07 -13.06
CA PRO A 316 16.90 8.41 -12.57
C PRO A 316 16.92 6.88 -12.79
N THR A 317 17.42 6.43 -13.94
CA THR A 317 17.56 5.01 -14.27
C THR A 317 18.61 4.32 -13.40
N GLU A 318 19.78 4.93 -13.22
CA GLU A 318 20.83 4.40 -12.33
C GLU A 318 20.38 4.33 -10.89
N SER A 319 19.67 5.36 -10.38
CA SER A 319 19.14 5.34 -9.01
C SER A 319 18.15 4.19 -8.80
N GLY A 320 17.35 3.86 -9.81
CA GLY A 320 16.47 2.68 -9.80
C GLY A 320 17.26 1.36 -9.68
N PHE A 321 18.35 1.20 -10.41
CA PHE A 321 19.23 0.02 -10.30
C PHE A 321 19.97 -0.01 -8.94
N LEU A 322 20.41 1.12 -8.45
CA LEU A 322 21.07 1.22 -7.14
C LEU A 322 20.16 0.84 -5.98
N MET A 323 18.83 0.89 -6.15
CA MET A 323 17.86 0.40 -5.17
C MET A 323 17.71 -1.13 -5.14
N LEU A 324 18.34 -1.88 -6.05
CA LEU A 324 18.26 -3.35 -6.08
C LEU A 324 18.56 -4.03 -4.75
N PRO A 325 19.55 -3.61 -3.92
CA PRO A 325 19.77 -4.24 -2.61
C PRO A 325 18.55 -4.18 -1.68
N MET A 326 17.83 -3.05 -1.66
CA MET A 326 16.59 -2.92 -0.89
C MET A 326 15.51 -3.88 -1.38
N ILE A 327 15.35 -3.96 -2.70
CA ILE A 327 14.36 -4.82 -3.36
C ILE A 327 14.68 -6.30 -3.13
N LEU A 328 15.94 -6.69 -3.30
CA LEU A 328 16.40 -8.06 -3.03
C LEU A 328 16.24 -8.42 -1.55
N GLY A 329 16.59 -7.50 -0.65
CA GLY A 329 16.37 -7.67 0.78
C GLY A 329 14.89 -7.93 1.11
N LEU A 330 13.99 -7.12 0.54
CA LEU A 330 12.54 -7.27 0.70
C LEU A 330 12.05 -8.63 0.18
N MET A 331 12.48 -9.03 -1.01
CA MET A 331 12.09 -10.32 -1.61
C MET A 331 12.59 -11.51 -0.79
N ILE A 332 13.87 -11.53 -0.47
CA ILE A 332 14.50 -12.63 0.28
C ILE A 332 13.84 -12.77 1.65
N SER A 333 13.71 -11.66 2.39
CA SER A 333 13.17 -11.70 3.74
C SER A 333 11.68 -12.03 3.76
N SER A 334 10.91 -11.59 2.77
CA SER A 334 9.49 -11.92 2.65
C SER A 334 9.28 -13.40 2.33
N ILE A 335 10.03 -13.95 1.38
CA ILE A 335 9.94 -15.38 1.02
C ILE A 335 10.40 -16.25 2.18
N THR A 336 11.52 -15.94 2.81
CA THR A 336 12.07 -16.74 3.92
C THR A 336 11.16 -16.69 5.15
N SER A 337 10.69 -15.51 5.56
CA SER A 337 9.74 -15.36 6.67
C SER A 337 8.43 -16.07 6.38
N GLY A 338 7.90 -15.97 5.16
CA GLY A 338 6.70 -16.68 4.72
C GLY A 338 6.83 -18.20 4.82
N GLN A 339 7.97 -18.76 4.40
CA GLN A 339 8.24 -20.20 4.50
C GLN A 339 8.39 -20.65 5.96
N ILE A 340 9.05 -19.87 6.79
CA ILE A 340 9.20 -20.19 8.22
C ILE A 340 7.83 -20.13 8.92
N ILE A 341 7.02 -19.10 8.65
CA ILE A 341 5.66 -18.98 9.22
C ILE A 341 4.78 -20.16 8.78
N SER A 342 4.82 -20.54 7.49
CA SER A 342 4.02 -21.65 6.98
C SER A 342 4.36 -22.99 7.66
N ARG A 343 5.63 -23.21 8.00
CA ARG A 343 6.09 -24.44 8.68
C ARG A 343 5.83 -24.41 10.19
N THR A 344 6.11 -23.28 10.84
CA THR A 344 6.13 -23.17 12.31
C THR A 344 4.82 -22.61 12.88
N GLY A 345 4.03 -21.86 12.11
CA GLY A 345 2.88 -21.11 12.57
C GLY A 345 3.23 -19.88 13.45
N ARG A 346 4.50 -19.63 13.68
CA ARG A 346 4.98 -18.53 14.54
C ARG A 346 5.27 -17.29 13.71
N TYR A 347 4.43 -16.25 13.82
CA TYR A 347 4.60 -15.02 13.05
C TYR A 347 5.02 -13.79 13.88
N LYS A 348 4.81 -13.80 15.20
CA LYS A 348 5.07 -12.63 16.08
C LYS A 348 6.52 -12.12 16.02
N ILE A 349 7.48 -13.01 15.82
CA ILE A 349 8.91 -12.65 15.85
C ILE A 349 9.30 -11.75 14.67
N PHE A 350 8.63 -11.89 13.53
CA PHE A 350 9.00 -11.19 12.29
C PHE A 350 8.72 -9.68 12.31
N PRO A 351 7.59 -9.15 12.85
CA PRO A 351 7.44 -7.73 13.09
C PRO A 351 8.53 -7.14 13.98
N ILE A 352 8.99 -7.89 15.02
CA ILE A 352 10.04 -7.42 15.93
C ILE A 352 11.39 -7.37 15.20
N ILE A 353 11.80 -8.46 14.54
CA ILE A 353 13.06 -8.49 13.79
C ILE A 353 13.02 -7.50 12.65
N GLY A 354 11.91 -7.44 11.92
CA GLY A 354 11.75 -6.58 10.75
C GLY A 354 11.80 -5.08 11.11
N THR A 355 11.10 -4.65 12.16
CA THR A 355 11.18 -3.25 12.63
C THR A 355 12.58 -2.94 13.19
N GLY A 356 13.24 -3.90 13.85
CA GLY A 356 14.62 -3.76 14.31
C GLY A 356 15.61 -3.59 13.15
N LEU A 357 15.51 -4.41 12.10
CA LEU A 357 16.34 -4.29 10.89
C LEU A 357 16.09 -2.96 10.16
N MET A 358 14.83 -2.54 10.06
CA MET A 358 14.46 -1.27 9.46
C MET A 358 15.03 -0.09 10.26
N ALA A 359 14.95 -0.15 11.60
CA ALA A 359 15.58 0.84 12.48
C ALA A 359 17.11 0.86 12.32
N ALA A 360 17.75 -0.31 12.25
CA ALA A 360 19.18 -0.43 12.00
C ALA A 360 19.57 0.17 10.63
N GLY A 361 18.75 -0.03 9.60
CA GLY A 361 18.96 0.57 8.27
C GLY A 361 18.85 2.10 8.29
N PHE A 362 17.82 2.67 8.96
CA PHE A 362 17.73 4.12 9.13
C PHE A 362 18.86 4.67 9.99
N PHE A 363 19.24 3.97 11.06
CA PHE A 363 20.41 4.34 11.86
C PHE A 363 21.70 4.33 11.01
N TRP A 364 21.87 3.34 10.14
CA TRP A 364 22.97 3.32 9.18
C TRP A 364 22.99 4.56 8.29
N PHE A 365 21.83 4.98 7.78
CA PHE A 365 21.71 6.17 6.93
C PHE A 365 21.99 7.49 7.68
N THR A 366 21.93 7.53 9.01
CA THR A 366 22.31 8.76 9.76
C THR A 366 23.81 9.08 9.65
N PHE A 367 24.63 8.13 9.19
CA PHE A 367 26.05 8.33 8.90
C PHE A 367 26.34 8.63 7.43
N ALA A 368 25.29 8.85 6.61
CA ALA A 368 25.47 9.22 5.21
C ALA A 368 26.09 10.63 5.09
N SER A 369 27.00 10.78 4.17
CA SER A 369 27.65 12.05 3.83
C SER A 369 28.01 12.07 2.34
N ALA A 370 28.25 13.23 1.76
CA ALA A 370 28.51 13.37 0.33
C ALA A 370 29.77 12.63 -0.15
N ASP A 371 30.75 12.41 0.73
CA ASP A 371 32.01 11.71 0.48
C ASP A 371 31.89 10.18 0.53
N LYS A 372 30.75 9.65 1.06
CA LYS A 372 30.57 8.21 1.17
C LYS A 372 30.32 7.55 -0.19
N PRO A 373 30.95 6.39 -0.44
CA PRO A 373 30.70 5.66 -1.67
C PRO A 373 29.27 5.10 -1.70
N VAL A 374 28.71 4.94 -2.88
CA VAL A 374 27.34 4.42 -3.09
C VAL A 374 27.12 3.07 -2.42
N ILE A 375 28.17 2.22 -2.31
CA ILE A 375 28.10 0.93 -1.60
C ILE A 375 27.68 1.08 -0.13
N PHE A 376 27.99 2.22 0.49
CA PHE A 376 27.54 2.52 1.85
C PHE A 376 26.01 2.64 1.88
N MET A 377 25.41 3.38 0.94
CA MET A 377 23.94 3.49 0.82
C MET A 377 23.29 2.13 0.57
N MET A 378 23.92 1.29 -0.28
CA MET A 378 23.41 -0.05 -0.59
C MET A 378 23.32 -0.95 0.66
N GLY A 379 24.23 -0.81 1.63
CA GLY A 379 24.18 -1.53 2.91
C GLY A 379 22.94 -1.18 3.74
N GLY A 380 22.65 0.11 3.91
CA GLY A 380 21.45 0.58 4.61
C GLY A 380 20.16 0.18 3.88
N MET A 381 20.14 0.28 2.55
CA MET A 381 19.01 -0.17 1.71
C MET A 381 18.70 -1.64 1.90
N LEU A 382 19.73 -2.50 1.95
CA LEU A 382 19.55 -3.93 2.20
C LEU A 382 18.88 -4.18 3.56
N LEU A 383 19.33 -3.49 4.62
CA LEU A 383 18.75 -3.62 5.96
C LEU A 383 17.29 -3.19 6.01
N VAL A 384 16.96 -2.03 5.40
CA VAL A 384 15.58 -1.54 5.30
C VAL A 384 14.72 -2.55 4.52
N GLY A 385 15.21 -3.05 3.39
CA GLY A 385 14.52 -4.04 2.57
C GLY A 385 14.24 -5.34 3.33
N LEU A 386 15.26 -5.89 4.01
CA LEU A 386 15.12 -7.08 4.87
C LEU A 386 14.07 -6.88 5.97
N GLY A 387 14.02 -5.68 6.55
CA GLY A 387 13.01 -5.32 7.54
C GLY A 387 11.60 -5.27 6.95
N LEU A 388 11.41 -4.53 5.87
CA LEU A 388 10.11 -4.35 5.21
C LEU A 388 9.49 -5.67 4.76
N GLY A 389 10.27 -6.57 4.16
CA GLY A 389 9.76 -7.85 3.66
C GLY A 389 9.16 -8.73 4.76
N GLN A 390 9.73 -8.69 5.95
CA GLN A 390 9.20 -9.44 7.11
C GLN A 390 7.93 -8.82 7.69
N ILE A 391 7.88 -7.49 7.76
CA ILE A 391 6.79 -6.78 8.43
C ILE A 391 5.52 -6.79 7.59
N MET A 392 5.61 -6.42 6.31
CA MET A 392 4.43 -6.17 5.47
C MET A 392 3.51 -7.37 5.40
N GLN A 393 4.05 -8.56 5.13
CA GLN A 393 3.23 -9.77 5.05
C GLN A 393 2.69 -10.20 6.43
N THR A 394 3.50 -10.06 7.49
CA THR A 394 3.11 -10.52 8.82
C THR A 394 2.03 -9.65 9.45
N LEU A 395 2.05 -8.34 9.24
CA LEU A 395 0.97 -7.46 9.70
C LEU A 395 -0.35 -7.74 8.98
N THR A 396 -0.31 -7.96 7.66
CA THR A 396 -1.51 -8.36 6.90
C THR A 396 -2.05 -9.70 7.38
N LEU A 397 -1.18 -10.69 7.59
CA LEU A 397 -1.56 -12.00 8.12
C LEU A 397 -2.16 -11.89 9.52
N ALA A 398 -1.55 -11.10 10.41
CA ALA A 398 -2.04 -10.86 11.77
C ALA A 398 -3.44 -10.21 11.76
N SER A 399 -3.65 -9.21 10.90
CA SER A 399 -4.96 -8.54 10.74
C SER A 399 -6.02 -9.53 10.26
N GLN A 400 -5.73 -10.33 9.23
CA GLN A 400 -6.66 -11.33 8.69
C GLN A 400 -6.96 -12.46 9.69
N ASN A 401 -5.97 -12.91 10.46
CA ASN A 401 -6.14 -14.00 11.43
C ASN A 401 -6.89 -13.55 12.71
N SER A 402 -6.98 -12.25 12.95
CA SER A 402 -7.63 -11.68 14.14
C SER A 402 -9.13 -11.44 14.01
N VAL A 403 -9.69 -11.68 12.82
CA VAL A 403 -11.10 -11.44 12.48
C VAL A 403 -11.78 -12.71 11.98
N GLY A 404 -13.12 -12.72 11.99
CA GLY A 404 -13.90 -13.85 11.43
C GLY A 404 -13.76 -13.95 9.90
N PRO A 405 -14.09 -15.11 9.31
CA PRO A 405 -14.01 -15.33 7.86
C PRO A 405 -14.75 -14.28 7.04
N ARG A 406 -15.89 -13.80 7.53
CA ARG A 406 -16.73 -12.80 6.86
C ARG A 406 -16.11 -11.41 6.77
N ASP A 407 -15.18 -11.09 7.68
CA ASP A 407 -14.57 -9.75 7.79
C ASP A 407 -13.13 -9.70 7.23
N ILE A 408 -12.63 -10.78 6.59
CA ILE A 408 -11.25 -10.86 6.08
C ILE A 408 -10.98 -9.78 5.03
N GLY A 409 -11.92 -9.54 4.13
CA GLY A 409 -11.78 -8.50 3.09
C GLY A 409 -11.68 -7.11 3.68
N VAL A 410 -12.59 -6.77 4.59
CA VAL A 410 -12.57 -5.47 5.28
C VAL A 410 -11.32 -5.32 6.14
N ALA A 411 -10.89 -6.36 6.85
CA ALA A 411 -9.66 -6.29 7.65
C ALA A 411 -8.41 -6.09 6.78
N THR A 412 -8.35 -6.75 5.62
CA THR A 412 -7.24 -6.64 4.68
C THR A 412 -7.18 -5.25 4.06
N SER A 413 -8.31 -4.76 3.55
CA SER A 413 -8.39 -3.44 2.93
C SER A 413 -8.16 -2.32 3.95
N SER A 414 -8.69 -2.44 5.16
CA SER A 414 -8.42 -1.49 6.26
C SER A 414 -6.93 -1.45 6.61
N SER A 415 -6.29 -2.60 6.78
CA SER A 415 -4.84 -2.67 7.06
C SER A 415 -4.01 -2.01 5.95
N THR A 416 -4.38 -2.25 4.68
CA THR A 416 -3.72 -1.62 3.52
C THR A 416 -3.96 -0.11 3.49
N PHE A 417 -5.18 0.31 3.73
CA PHE A 417 -5.60 1.71 3.79
C PHE A 417 -4.84 2.51 4.85
N PHE A 418 -4.79 2.02 6.09
CA PHE A 418 -4.04 2.69 7.15
C PHE A 418 -2.54 2.77 6.88
N ARG A 419 -1.96 1.73 6.27
CA ARG A 419 -0.58 1.75 5.83
C ARG A 419 -0.32 2.79 4.75
N GLN A 420 -1.24 2.94 3.78
CA GLN A 420 -1.16 3.97 2.74
C GLN A 420 -1.27 5.38 3.33
N ILE A 421 -2.19 5.61 4.28
CA ILE A 421 -2.27 6.89 5.00
C ILE A 421 -0.95 7.20 5.71
N GLY A 422 -0.40 6.21 6.43
CA GLY A 422 0.90 6.35 7.09
C GLY A 422 1.99 6.71 6.09
N GLY A 423 1.99 6.07 4.93
CA GLY A 423 2.93 6.34 3.85
C GLY A 423 2.82 7.76 3.27
N THR A 424 1.61 8.19 2.96
CA THR A 424 1.35 9.55 2.44
C THR A 424 1.75 10.62 3.44
N ALA A 425 1.36 10.43 4.72
CA ALA A 425 1.76 11.33 5.80
C ALA A 425 3.29 11.33 5.96
N GLY A 426 3.93 10.16 5.86
CA GLY A 426 5.38 10.02 5.91
C GLY A 426 6.09 10.83 4.84
N VAL A 427 5.68 10.67 3.59
CA VAL A 427 6.23 11.44 2.46
C VAL A 427 6.06 12.94 2.71
N ALA A 428 4.85 13.41 3.02
CA ALA A 428 4.57 14.83 3.23
C ALA A 428 5.43 15.43 4.36
N ILE A 429 5.52 14.74 5.51
CA ILE A 429 6.29 15.23 6.67
C ILE A 429 7.79 15.22 6.35
N LEU A 430 8.31 14.13 5.77
CA LEU A 430 9.74 14.00 5.51
C LEU A 430 10.21 15.00 4.45
N PHE A 431 9.44 15.20 3.37
CA PHE A 431 9.77 16.22 2.37
C PHE A 431 9.65 17.64 2.94
N SER A 432 8.64 17.91 3.77
CA SER A 432 8.54 19.20 4.47
C SER A 432 9.78 19.48 5.33
N VAL A 433 10.23 18.48 6.11
CA VAL A 433 11.46 18.59 6.93
C VAL A 433 12.68 18.77 6.02
N LEU A 434 12.81 17.95 4.96
CA LEU A 434 13.92 18.04 4.01
C LEU A 434 14.07 19.45 3.46
N PHE A 435 13.00 19.93 2.82
CA PHE A 435 13.06 21.23 2.14
C PHE A 435 13.16 22.42 3.09
N SER A 436 12.68 22.30 4.33
CA SER A 436 12.88 23.35 5.34
C SER A 436 14.33 23.40 5.85
N ARG A 437 15.04 22.25 5.78
CA ARG A 437 16.42 22.14 6.27
C ARG A 437 17.48 22.47 5.21
N ILE A 438 17.18 22.28 3.93
CA ILE A 438 18.12 22.51 2.82
C ILE A 438 18.79 23.89 2.90
N PRO A 439 18.08 25.02 3.07
CA PRO A 439 18.72 26.33 3.13
C PRO A 439 19.72 26.46 4.28
N ASP A 440 19.34 25.98 5.46
CA ASP A 440 20.18 26.05 6.67
C ASP A 440 21.43 25.18 6.55
N THR A 441 21.27 23.95 6.02
CA THR A 441 22.38 23.00 5.86
C THR A 441 23.35 23.42 4.76
N ILE A 442 22.85 23.99 3.66
CA ILE A 442 23.71 24.58 2.62
C ILE A 442 24.46 25.78 3.19
N ALA A 443 23.78 26.68 3.90
CA ALA A 443 24.45 27.82 4.53
C ALA A 443 25.55 27.40 5.53
N ALA A 444 25.32 26.33 6.28
CA ALA A 444 26.32 25.74 7.17
C ALA A 444 27.50 25.14 6.39
N ALA A 445 27.22 24.42 5.29
CA ALA A 445 28.25 23.82 4.44
C ALA A 445 29.15 24.90 3.77
N PHE A 446 28.60 26.05 3.44
CA PHE A 446 29.40 27.20 2.96
C PHE A 446 30.32 27.80 4.04
N GLN A 447 30.10 27.52 5.32
CA GLN A 447 30.97 27.97 6.42
C GLN A 447 32.01 26.91 6.79
N ASP A 448 31.96 25.75 6.22
CA ASP A 448 32.93 24.68 6.43
C ASP A 448 34.30 25.10 5.84
N LYS A 449 35.38 24.78 6.57
CA LYS A 449 36.74 25.23 6.19
C LYS A 449 37.23 24.57 4.90
N ASP A 450 36.89 23.32 4.65
CA ASP A 450 37.34 22.58 3.49
C ASP A 450 36.59 23.06 2.25
N ASN A 451 35.27 23.31 2.38
CA ASN A 451 34.46 23.92 1.33
C ASN A 451 34.90 25.34 0.98
N LEU A 452 35.19 26.16 1.99
CA LEU A 452 35.73 27.52 1.78
C LEU A 452 37.08 27.49 1.04
N ALA A 453 38.00 26.59 1.42
CA ALA A 453 39.28 26.42 0.74
C ALA A 453 39.08 25.94 -0.72
N GLY A 454 38.15 25.02 -0.96
CA GLY A 454 37.79 24.52 -2.30
C GLY A 454 37.23 25.64 -3.18
N LEU A 455 36.29 26.45 -2.64
CA LEU A 455 35.71 27.59 -3.34
C LEU A 455 36.76 28.67 -3.66
N ALA A 456 37.65 28.98 -2.70
CA ALA A 456 38.74 29.92 -2.92
C ALA A 456 39.73 29.45 -4.01
N ALA A 457 40.01 28.15 -4.06
CA ALA A 457 40.83 27.54 -5.10
C ALA A 457 40.13 27.59 -6.48
N ALA A 458 38.84 27.28 -6.53
CA ALA A 458 38.05 27.35 -7.76
C ALA A 458 37.92 28.78 -8.30
N ALA A 459 37.78 29.77 -7.42
CA ALA A 459 37.71 31.18 -7.79
C ALA A 459 39.05 31.73 -8.36
N GLN A 460 40.17 31.09 -8.09
CA GLN A 460 41.49 31.45 -8.63
C GLN A 460 41.87 30.67 -9.89
N ASP A 461 41.02 29.72 -10.31
CA ASP A 461 41.25 28.83 -11.44
C ASP A 461 40.54 29.37 -12.70
N PRO A 462 41.29 29.93 -13.71
CA PRO A 462 40.66 30.48 -14.91
C PRO A 462 39.92 29.46 -15.76
N GLU A 463 40.31 28.17 -15.69
CA GLU A 463 39.65 27.11 -16.43
C GLU A 463 38.26 26.85 -15.85
N VAL A 464 38.13 26.87 -14.53
CA VAL A 464 36.85 26.67 -13.85
C VAL A 464 35.90 27.85 -14.10
N LEU A 465 36.42 29.07 -14.09
CA LEU A 465 35.61 30.27 -14.34
C LEU A 465 35.15 30.40 -15.79
N ALA A 466 35.90 29.87 -16.73
CA ALA A 466 35.61 29.93 -18.17
C ALA A 466 34.75 28.75 -18.66
N ASP A 467 34.57 27.65 -17.86
CA ASP A 467 33.81 26.49 -18.27
C ASP A 467 32.28 26.80 -18.24
N PRO A 468 31.58 26.71 -19.41
CA PRO A 468 30.13 26.92 -19.47
C PRO A 468 29.31 26.06 -18.52
N LYS A 469 29.81 24.89 -18.12
CA LYS A 469 29.13 24.00 -17.16
C LYS A 469 29.01 24.62 -15.78
N ASN A 470 29.92 25.54 -15.42
CA ASN A 470 29.94 26.22 -14.14
C ASN A 470 29.12 27.52 -14.14
N ALA A 471 28.66 28.00 -15.30
CA ALA A 471 28.00 29.31 -15.42
C ALA A 471 26.81 29.45 -14.46
N LYS A 472 25.95 28.44 -14.37
CA LYS A 472 24.74 28.48 -13.51
C LYS A 472 25.09 28.48 -12.02
N ILE A 473 26.10 27.72 -11.59
CA ILE A 473 26.53 27.70 -10.17
C ILE A 473 27.25 29.00 -9.79
N LEU A 474 28.04 29.58 -10.69
CA LEU A 474 28.70 30.86 -10.50
C LEU A 474 27.67 32.00 -10.40
N GLU A 475 26.62 32.00 -11.23
CA GLU A 475 25.50 32.93 -11.15
C GLU A 475 24.79 32.83 -9.79
N LEU A 476 24.51 31.61 -9.32
CA LEU A 476 23.90 31.38 -8.00
C LEU A 476 24.78 31.91 -6.86
N LEU A 477 26.08 31.69 -6.92
CA LEU A 477 27.02 32.17 -5.92
C LEU A 477 27.11 33.71 -5.91
N GLN A 478 27.08 34.36 -7.08
CA GLN A 478 27.06 35.83 -7.20
C GLN A 478 25.75 36.42 -6.64
N ASN A 479 24.62 35.83 -6.97
CA ASN A 479 23.31 36.25 -6.48
C ASN A 479 23.15 36.02 -4.97
N GLY A 480 23.72 34.94 -4.43
CA GLY A 480 23.74 34.64 -3.00
C GLY A 480 24.53 35.69 -2.18
N GLN A 481 25.63 36.20 -2.70
CA GLN A 481 26.42 37.27 -2.05
C GLN A 481 25.67 38.63 -1.98
N ASN A 482 24.72 38.86 -2.89
CA ASN A 482 23.93 40.10 -2.94
C ASN A 482 22.68 40.07 -2.04
N GLY A 483 22.56 39.16 -1.07
CA GLY A 483 21.48 39.12 -0.09
C GLY A 483 20.28 38.27 -0.51
N GLY A 484 20.40 37.49 -1.58
CA GLY A 484 19.35 36.66 -2.14
C GLY A 484 19.20 35.25 -1.53
N GLY A 485 19.27 35.09 -0.22
CA GLY A 485 19.10 33.79 0.45
C GLY A 485 17.77 33.08 0.11
N ALA A 486 16.72 33.85 -0.15
CA ALA A 486 15.45 33.32 -0.63
C ALA A 486 15.52 32.81 -2.11
N SER A 487 16.33 33.47 -2.95
CA SER A 487 16.51 33.12 -4.35
C SER A 487 17.31 31.82 -4.56
N LEU A 488 18.21 31.49 -3.62
CA LEU A 488 18.92 30.19 -3.63
C LEU A 488 17.96 29.01 -3.42
N GLY A 489 17.03 29.13 -2.48
CA GLY A 489 16.02 28.10 -2.25
C GLY A 489 15.09 27.88 -3.46
N ASP A 490 14.66 28.96 -4.10
CA ASP A 490 13.78 28.90 -5.27
C ASP A 490 14.51 28.38 -6.52
N SER A 491 15.76 28.72 -6.70
CA SER A 491 16.58 28.23 -7.83
C SER A 491 16.92 26.75 -7.71
N LEU A 492 17.04 26.23 -6.49
CA LEU A 492 17.28 24.81 -6.21
C LEU A 492 16.00 23.96 -6.24
N ASN A 493 14.81 24.59 -6.23
CA ASN A 493 13.53 23.91 -6.40
C ASN A 493 13.27 23.50 -7.87
N GLY A 494 14.04 24.02 -8.82
CA GLY A 494 13.92 23.72 -10.24
C GLY A 494 14.84 22.57 -10.67
N ASP A 495 15.77 22.89 -11.54
CA ASP A 495 16.72 21.93 -12.11
C ASP A 495 18.04 21.95 -11.33
N THR A 496 18.38 20.87 -10.64
CA THR A 496 19.64 20.68 -9.91
C THR A 496 20.68 19.88 -10.69
N SER A 497 20.37 19.48 -11.95
CA SER A 497 21.26 18.65 -12.77
C SER A 497 22.61 19.31 -13.08
N PHE A 498 22.67 20.64 -13.04
CA PHE A 498 23.90 21.40 -13.22
C PHE A 498 24.96 21.11 -12.13
N LEU A 499 24.54 20.73 -10.92
CA LEU A 499 25.47 20.37 -9.85
C LEU A 499 26.32 19.14 -10.20
N ASN A 500 25.76 18.21 -10.96
CA ASN A 500 26.46 16.98 -11.36
C ASN A 500 27.50 17.21 -12.47
N SER A 501 27.37 18.30 -13.23
CA SER A 501 28.27 18.66 -14.32
C SER A 501 29.28 19.76 -13.95
N ALA A 502 29.06 20.45 -12.83
CA ALA A 502 29.90 21.52 -12.34
C ALA A 502 31.22 21.01 -11.74
N ASP A 503 32.19 21.91 -11.58
CA ASP A 503 33.43 21.60 -10.86
C ASP A 503 33.13 21.10 -9.45
N PRO A 504 33.69 19.98 -9.00
CA PRO A 504 33.43 19.41 -7.68
C PRO A 504 33.65 20.38 -6.52
N ARG A 505 34.61 21.32 -6.63
CA ARG A 505 34.90 22.32 -5.60
C ARG A 505 33.78 23.37 -5.47
N LEU A 506 33.09 23.68 -6.56
CA LEU A 506 31.95 24.59 -6.57
C LEU A 506 30.66 23.87 -6.11
N ALA A 507 30.48 22.61 -6.46
CA ALA A 507 29.31 21.81 -6.13
C ALA A 507 29.33 21.29 -4.67
N ALA A 508 30.51 21.10 -4.07
CA ALA A 508 30.67 20.49 -2.74
C ALA A 508 29.75 21.06 -1.64
N PRO A 509 29.65 22.40 -1.43
CA PRO A 509 28.79 22.94 -0.36
C PRO A 509 27.30 22.61 -0.56
N PHE A 510 26.84 22.54 -1.81
CA PHE A 510 25.46 22.19 -2.13
C PHE A 510 25.20 20.69 -1.89
N LEU A 511 26.10 19.81 -2.37
CA LEU A 511 25.99 18.38 -2.20
C LEU A 511 26.05 17.98 -0.71
N GLU A 512 26.95 18.59 0.04
CA GLU A 512 27.04 18.38 1.48
C GLU A 512 25.79 18.91 2.22
N GLY A 513 25.30 20.08 1.83
CA GLY A 513 24.06 20.64 2.38
C GLY A 513 22.86 19.73 2.13
N PHE A 514 22.71 19.17 0.92
CA PHE A 514 21.68 18.17 0.61
C PHE A 514 21.86 16.88 1.40
N ALA A 515 23.09 16.38 1.53
CA ALA A 515 23.38 15.18 2.31
C ALA A 515 22.96 15.38 3.77
N ASN A 516 23.35 16.48 4.41
CA ASN A 516 23.03 16.80 5.79
C ASN A 516 21.52 17.04 6.02
N ALA A 517 20.81 17.68 5.06
CA ALA A 517 19.37 17.81 5.10
C ALA A 517 18.68 16.43 5.04
N THR A 518 19.17 15.53 4.18
CA THR A 518 18.66 14.18 4.05
C THR A 518 18.92 13.33 5.31
N VAL A 519 20.08 13.48 5.94
CA VAL A 519 20.38 12.84 7.23
C VAL A 519 19.37 13.25 8.30
N THR A 520 18.89 14.50 8.30
CA THR A 520 17.85 14.94 9.25
C THR A 520 16.56 14.13 9.09
N ILE A 521 16.13 13.83 7.85
CA ILE A 521 14.92 12.99 7.65
C ILE A 521 15.15 11.53 8.00
N TYR A 522 16.37 11.03 7.90
CA TYR A 522 16.68 9.68 8.38
C TYR A 522 16.59 9.58 9.91
N TRP A 523 16.96 10.62 10.66
CA TRP A 523 16.72 10.69 12.10
C TRP A 523 15.23 10.67 12.45
N VAL A 524 14.40 11.42 11.72
CA VAL A 524 12.94 11.40 11.91
C VAL A 524 12.37 10.02 11.62
N SER A 525 12.79 9.41 10.51
CA SER A 525 12.36 8.06 10.12
C SER A 525 12.79 7.01 11.15
N LEU A 526 14.01 7.12 11.67
CA LEU A 526 14.52 6.27 12.75
C LEU A 526 13.66 6.38 14.00
N ALA A 527 13.32 7.61 14.42
CA ALA A 527 12.49 7.83 15.61
C ALA A 527 11.11 7.15 15.47
N VAL A 528 10.45 7.31 14.32
CA VAL A 528 9.15 6.68 14.04
C VAL A 528 9.26 5.16 14.02
N VAL A 529 10.30 4.61 13.37
CA VAL A 529 10.50 3.16 13.27
C VAL A 529 10.92 2.55 14.62
N LEU A 530 11.67 3.29 15.45
CA LEU A 530 11.95 2.85 16.83
C LEU A 530 10.68 2.76 17.67
N VAL A 531 9.74 3.69 17.52
CA VAL A 531 8.42 3.57 18.16
C VAL A 531 7.70 2.31 17.65
N ALA A 532 7.74 2.06 16.34
CA ALA A 532 7.17 0.82 15.78
C ALA A 532 7.87 -0.43 16.34
N PHE A 533 9.19 -0.41 16.49
CA PHE A 533 9.95 -1.50 17.08
C PHE A 533 9.51 -1.78 18.52
N LEU A 534 9.41 -0.76 19.36
CA LEU A 534 8.96 -0.90 20.73
C LEU A 534 7.52 -1.42 20.80
N LEU A 535 6.61 -0.90 19.98
CA LEU A 535 5.23 -1.35 19.92
C LEU A 535 5.09 -2.79 19.40
N SER A 536 6.00 -3.26 18.56
CA SER A 536 5.95 -4.62 18.01
C SER A 536 6.03 -5.72 19.06
N PHE A 537 6.64 -5.47 20.21
CA PHE A 537 6.68 -6.41 21.35
C PHE A 537 5.30 -6.66 21.95
N PHE A 538 4.41 -5.65 21.90
CA PHE A 538 3.05 -5.74 22.44
C PHE A 538 2.07 -6.42 21.48
N LEU A 539 2.47 -6.76 20.26
CA LEU A 539 1.63 -7.51 19.33
C LEU A 539 1.29 -8.88 19.93
N LYS A 540 0.01 -9.12 20.18
CA LYS A 540 -0.46 -10.42 20.65
C LYS A 540 -0.57 -11.39 19.48
N ALA A 541 0.12 -12.53 19.56
CA ALA A 541 0.03 -13.58 18.57
C ALA A 541 -1.14 -14.50 18.89
N THR A 542 -2.11 -14.57 18.00
CA THR A 542 -3.14 -15.60 18.02
C THR A 542 -2.66 -16.80 17.19
N PRO A 543 -2.93 -18.05 17.61
CA PRO A 543 -2.61 -19.22 16.79
C PRO A 543 -3.18 -19.08 15.38
N LEU A 544 -2.40 -19.44 14.38
CA LEU A 544 -2.88 -19.40 13.00
C LEU A 544 -3.93 -20.48 12.77
N ARG A 545 -5.05 -20.09 12.16
CA ARG A 545 -6.10 -21.02 11.73
C ARG A 545 -5.53 -22.00 10.72
N GLN A 546 -6.03 -23.23 10.75
CA GLN A 546 -5.56 -24.30 9.86
C GLN A 546 -6.42 -24.44 8.61
N LYS A 547 -7.67 -23.98 8.66
CA LYS A 547 -8.63 -24.01 7.53
C LYS A 547 -8.68 -22.66 6.83
N SER A 548 -8.99 -22.69 5.54
CA SER A 548 -9.34 -21.48 4.77
C SER A 548 -10.72 -20.94 5.18
N ALA A 549 -11.04 -19.72 4.81
CA ALA A 549 -12.35 -19.14 5.08
C ALA A 549 -13.48 -19.93 4.39
N ILE A 550 -13.21 -20.45 3.18
CA ILE A 550 -14.14 -21.29 2.43
C ILE A 550 -14.36 -22.64 3.14
N GLU A 551 -13.30 -23.27 3.62
CA GLU A 551 -13.40 -24.55 4.35
C GLU A 551 -14.08 -24.37 5.71
N GLU A 552 -13.84 -23.26 6.43
CA GLU A 552 -14.55 -22.94 7.66
C GLU A 552 -16.06 -22.74 7.39
N ALA A 553 -16.41 -21.95 6.36
CA ALA A 553 -17.79 -21.72 5.99
C ALA A 553 -18.52 -23.02 5.55
N ALA A 554 -17.82 -23.89 4.83
CA ALA A 554 -18.36 -25.19 4.44
C ALA A 554 -18.57 -26.13 5.66
N SER A 555 -17.60 -26.13 6.62
CA SER A 555 -17.77 -26.94 7.84
C SER A 555 -18.88 -26.41 8.74
N ASP A 556 -19.02 -25.09 8.90
CA ASP A 556 -20.09 -24.47 9.69
C ASP A 556 -21.48 -24.79 9.10
N LYS A 557 -21.59 -24.77 7.77
CA LYS A 557 -22.82 -25.13 7.08
C LYS A 557 -23.16 -26.60 7.31
N LYS A 558 -22.20 -27.51 7.17
CA LYS A 558 -22.39 -28.93 7.43
C LYS A 558 -22.81 -29.19 8.87
N ASP A 559 -22.18 -28.55 9.85
CA ASP A 559 -22.53 -28.65 11.26
C ASP A 559 -23.94 -28.09 11.53
N ALA A 560 -24.36 -27.03 10.82
CA ALA A 560 -25.70 -26.46 10.91
C ALA A 560 -26.75 -27.43 10.31
N ASP A 561 -26.49 -27.97 9.12
CA ASP A 561 -27.37 -28.95 8.45
C ASP A 561 -27.52 -30.25 9.30
N GLU A 562 -26.42 -30.73 9.91
CA GLU A 562 -26.46 -31.88 10.84
C GLU A 562 -27.28 -31.61 12.11
N ARG A 563 -27.20 -30.38 12.68
CA ARG A 563 -28.02 -29.98 13.82
C ARG A 563 -29.50 -29.86 13.46
N GLU A 564 -29.80 -29.28 12.30
CA GLU A 564 -31.18 -29.17 11.82
C GLU A 564 -31.79 -30.57 11.56
N LEU A 565 -30.99 -31.47 10.98
CA LEU A 565 -31.40 -32.86 10.80
C LEU A 565 -31.62 -33.60 12.12
N ALA A 566 -30.70 -33.41 13.10
CA ALA A 566 -30.88 -34.00 14.44
C ALA A 566 -32.14 -33.48 15.13
N THR A 567 -32.37 -32.14 15.06
CA THR A 567 -33.57 -31.53 15.63
C THR A 567 -34.85 -32.01 14.96
N SER A 568 -34.84 -32.23 13.64
CA SER A 568 -35.98 -32.76 12.88
C SER A 568 -36.27 -34.23 13.22
N LEU A 569 -35.22 -35.03 13.40
CA LEU A 569 -35.34 -36.43 13.83
C LEU A 569 -35.89 -36.57 15.25
N ASP A 570 -35.42 -35.72 16.17
CA ASP A 570 -35.92 -35.65 17.54
C ASP A 570 -37.40 -35.23 17.57
N ALA A 571 -37.80 -34.27 16.75
CA ALA A 571 -39.19 -33.82 16.62
C ALA A 571 -40.07 -34.95 16.00
N GLN A 572 -39.56 -35.68 15.03
CA GLN A 572 -40.26 -36.79 14.40
C GLN A 572 -40.42 -37.97 15.38
N HIS A 573 -39.39 -38.32 16.15
CA HIS A 573 -39.44 -39.32 17.19
C HIS A 573 -40.47 -38.96 18.31
N ALA A 574 -40.49 -37.68 18.68
CA ALA A 574 -41.48 -37.20 19.64
C ALA A 574 -42.92 -37.27 19.12
N ALA A 575 -43.13 -36.98 17.84
CA ALA A 575 -44.42 -37.11 17.16
C ALA A 575 -44.87 -38.56 17.02
N ASP A 576 -43.94 -39.46 16.67
CA ASP A 576 -44.21 -40.91 16.56
C ASP A 576 -44.55 -41.52 17.92
N LEU A 577 -43.85 -41.10 18.99
CA LEU A 577 -44.17 -41.51 20.38
C LEU A 577 -45.54 -40.99 20.83
N ALA A 578 -45.87 -39.74 20.50
CA ALA A 578 -47.20 -39.17 20.83
C ALA A 578 -48.30 -39.87 20.05
N GLY A 579 -48.09 -40.21 18.77
CA GLY A 579 -49.01 -40.99 17.95
C GLY A 579 -49.24 -42.42 18.51
N ALA A 580 -48.18 -43.11 18.91
CA ALA A 580 -48.24 -44.45 19.50
C ALA A 580 -48.97 -44.43 20.88
N LEU A 581 -48.84 -43.38 21.66
CA LEU A 581 -49.56 -43.20 22.95
C LEU A 581 -51.07 -42.95 22.73
N VAL A 582 -51.43 -42.23 21.67
CA VAL A 582 -52.83 -42.02 21.27
C VAL A 582 -53.50 -43.31 20.79
N GLU A 583 -52.77 -44.14 19.98
CA GLU A 583 -53.27 -45.46 19.51
C GLU A 583 -53.40 -46.49 20.66
N ALA A 584 -52.54 -46.40 21.68
CA ALA A 584 -52.60 -47.30 22.86
C ALA A 584 -53.77 -47.02 23.82
N GLY A 585 -54.62 -46.00 23.59
CA GLY A 585 -55.85 -45.75 24.32
C GLY A 585 -55.68 -45.35 25.79
N THR A 586 -54.52 -44.90 26.20
CA THR A 586 -54.26 -44.39 27.55
C THR A 586 -54.63 -42.91 27.63
N GLY A 587 -55.83 -42.62 28.13
CA GLY A 587 -56.29 -41.26 28.40
C GLY A 587 -55.35 -40.52 29.36
N SER A 588 -55.13 -39.25 29.06
CA SER A 588 -54.46 -38.24 29.85
C SER A 588 -53.26 -38.70 30.70
N ILE A 589 -52.09 -38.65 30.09
CA ILE A 589 -50.82 -38.59 30.80
C ILE A 589 -50.40 -37.12 30.83
N GLU A 590 -50.40 -36.50 32.04
CA GLU A 590 -49.72 -35.25 32.29
C GLU A 590 -48.21 -35.45 32.02
N LEU A 591 -47.70 -34.84 30.95
CA LEU A 591 -46.27 -34.82 30.67
C LEU A 591 -45.56 -34.00 31.81
N PRO A 592 -44.50 -34.54 32.43
CA PRO A 592 -43.72 -33.76 33.39
C PRO A 592 -43.19 -32.51 32.73
N GLU A 593 -43.38 -31.34 33.35
CA GLU A 593 -42.90 -30.01 32.89
C GLU A 593 -41.38 -29.95 32.60
N ASP A 594 -40.60 -30.93 33.01
CA ASP A 594 -39.15 -30.96 32.87
C ASP A 594 -38.63 -31.36 31.46
N THR A 595 -39.52 -31.88 30.58
CA THR A 595 -39.11 -32.27 29.20
C THR A 595 -39.11 -31.10 28.21
N LEU A 596 -39.61 -29.94 28.59
CA LEU A 596 -39.63 -28.73 27.74
C LEU A 596 -38.48 -27.75 28.00
N ARG A 597 -37.51 -28.12 28.86
CA ARG A 597 -36.30 -27.28 29.02
C ARG A 597 -35.36 -27.44 27.86
N THR A 598 -35.36 -26.48 26.95
CA THR A 598 -34.32 -26.30 25.94
C THR A 598 -32.95 -26.29 26.62
N PRO A 599 -31.94 -27.04 26.15
CA PRO A 599 -30.61 -27.03 26.75
C PRO A 599 -30.01 -25.63 26.62
N LYS A 600 -29.67 -24.98 27.76
CA LYS A 600 -28.90 -23.73 27.77
C LYS A 600 -27.60 -23.92 27.02
N PRO A 601 -27.20 -22.96 26.17
CA PRO A 601 -25.92 -23.03 25.47
C PRO A 601 -24.78 -23.04 26.49
N ARG A 602 -23.95 -24.08 26.43
CA ARG A 602 -22.73 -24.24 27.21
C ARG A 602 -21.74 -23.14 26.80
N ASN A 603 -21.58 -22.11 27.61
CA ASN A 603 -20.50 -21.13 27.50
C ASN A 603 -19.15 -21.88 27.57
N LYS A 604 -18.44 -21.96 26.47
CA LYS A 604 -17.02 -22.32 26.47
C LYS A 604 -16.22 -21.03 26.73
N ARG A 605 -15.49 -21.05 27.84
CA ARG A 605 -14.44 -20.08 28.18
C ARG A 605 -13.27 -20.13 27.19
#